data_975c35de3eb320a2c5802fc9b96ecb49
#
_entry.id   975c35de3eb320a2c5802fc9b96ecb49
#
_cell.length_a   1.000
_cell.length_b   1.000
_cell.length_c   1.000
_cell.angle_alpha   90.00
_cell.angle_beta   90.00
_cell.angle_gamma   90.00
#
_symmetry.space_group_name_H-M   'P 1'
#
loop_
_entity.id
_entity.type
_entity.pdbx_description
1 polymer ?
#
loop_
_entity_poly.entity_id
_entity_poly.type
_entity_poly.pdbx_seq_one_letter_code
_entity_poly.pdbx_strand_id
1 'polypeptide(L)'
;MPNTLDLSGFAITLVERGLQGLPVAEQVDAFCRDVTQAGFRARRFNMSIGTLHPRHGAHSYVWRRDEGLATELHPRRPEGVSEGYLKSPIYRLRNTDEVTLRRRLDAGGPVDFPILEDLREAGMTDYAARLVSFGEAQQRDPTKLFDPKRSRPD
;
A
#
# COMPACT_ATOMS: atom_id res chain seq x y z
N MET A 1 22.81 11.06 -18.64
CA MET A 1 22.28 11.90 -17.54
C MET A 1 21.16 11.11 -16.88
N PRO A 2 21.17 10.89 -15.57
CA PRO A 2 20.00 10.33 -14.91
C PRO A 2 18.85 11.32 -15.10
N ASN A 3 17.79 10.85 -15.72
CA ASN A 3 16.56 11.62 -15.90
C ASN A 3 16.00 11.90 -14.51
N THR A 4 16.16 13.12 -14.00
CA THR A 4 15.59 13.50 -12.70
C THR A 4 14.07 13.51 -12.88
N LEU A 5 13.38 12.57 -12.24
CA LEU A 5 11.91 12.54 -12.23
C LEU A 5 11.40 13.89 -11.71
N ASP A 6 10.56 14.55 -12.48
CA ASP A 6 9.88 15.77 -12.05
C ASP A 6 8.76 15.41 -11.05
N LEU A 7 9.15 15.23 -9.79
CA LEU A 7 8.22 14.90 -8.72
C LEU A 7 7.18 16.00 -8.47
N SER A 8 7.56 17.26 -8.72
CA SER A 8 6.64 18.39 -8.55
C SER A 8 5.55 18.38 -9.62
N GLY A 9 5.91 18.13 -10.88
CA GLY A 9 4.96 17.98 -11.97
C GLY A 9 3.98 16.84 -11.75
N PHE A 10 4.46 15.69 -11.28
CA PHE A 10 3.58 14.57 -10.92
C PHE A 10 2.60 14.91 -9.78
N ALA A 11 3.07 15.60 -8.74
CA ALA A 11 2.22 16.02 -7.63
C ALA A 11 1.12 16.99 -8.08
N ILE A 12 1.46 17.98 -8.91
CA ILE A 12 0.49 18.92 -9.47
C ILE A 12 -0.56 18.18 -10.31
N THR A 13 -0.14 17.30 -11.20
CA THR A 13 -1.04 16.52 -12.05
C THR A 13 -1.99 15.64 -11.23
N LEU A 14 -1.53 15.03 -10.13
CA LEU A 14 -2.39 14.25 -9.22
C LEU A 14 -3.44 15.13 -8.54
N VAL A 15 -3.06 16.33 -8.08
CA VAL A 15 -3.98 17.27 -7.46
C VAL A 15 -5.03 17.74 -8.48
N GLU A 16 -4.62 18.10 -9.69
CA GLU A 16 -5.55 18.52 -10.75
C GLU A 16 -6.56 17.44 -11.09
N ARG A 17 -6.13 16.18 -11.26
CA ARG A 17 -7.01 15.04 -11.51
C ARG A 17 -7.98 14.82 -10.34
N GLY A 18 -7.51 14.98 -9.10
CA GLY A 18 -8.36 14.90 -7.92
C GLY A 18 -9.43 16.01 -7.90
N LEU A 19 -9.08 17.23 -8.23
CA LEU A 19 -10.01 18.36 -8.31
C LEU A 19 -11.03 18.20 -9.44
N GLN A 20 -10.67 17.52 -10.53
CA GLN A 20 -11.59 17.15 -11.61
C GLN A 20 -12.53 16.01 -11.26
N GLY A 21 -12.38 15.40 -10.07
CA GLY A 21 -13.22 14.32 -9.59
C GLY A 21 -12.94 12.96 -10.25
N LEU A 22 -11.74 12.74 -10.82
CA LEU A 22 -11.37 11.43 -11.34
C LEU A 22 -11.44 10.37 -10.23
N PRO A 23 -12.03 9.19 -10.51
CA PRO A 23 -12.01 8.07 -9.57
C PRO A 23 -10.60 7.69 -9.16
N VAL A 24 -10.40 7.29 -7.90
CA VAL A 24 -9.08 6.93 -7.36
C VAL A 24 -8.39 5.85 -8.21
N ALA A 25 -9.14 4.87 -8.71
CA ALA A 25 -8.61 3.82 -9.58
C ALA A 25 -7.98 4.41 -10.86
N GLU A 26 -8.65 5.34 -11.51
CA GLU A 26 -8.14 6.00 -12.72
C GLU A 26 -6.93 6.88 -12.43
N GLN A 27 -6.92 7.55 -11.28
CA GLN A 27 -5.76 8.37 -10.86
C GLN A 27 -4.53 7.49 -10.60
N VAL A 28 -4.70 6.35 -9.92
CA VAL A 28 -3.59 5.42 -9.65
C VAL A 28 -3.04 4.83 -10.94
N ASP A 29 -3.90 4.40 -11.85
CA ASP A 29 -3.48 3.82 -13.12
C ASP A 29 -2.74 4.85 -13.98
N ALA A 30 -3.28 6.05 -14.11
CA ALA A 30 -2.64 7.14 -14.86
C ALA A 30 -1.29 7.53 -14.24
N PHE A 31 -1.20 7.67 -12.92
CA PHE A 31 0.05 7.94 -12.22
C PHE A 31 1.12 6.88 -12.49
N CYS A 32 0.76 5.60 -12.39
CA CYS A 32 1.71 4.51 -12.62
C CYS A 32 2.22 4.49 -14.05
N ARG A 33 1.37 4.82 -15.03
CA ARG A 33 1.79 4.98 -16.43
C ARG A 33 2.72 6.16 -16.61
N ASP A 34 2.36 7.33 -16.07
CA ASP A 34 3.16 8.55 -16.22
C ASP A 34 4.58 8.36 -15.65
N VAL A 35 4.73 7.85 -14.44
CA VAL A 35 6.05 7.61 -13.83
C VAL A 35 6.85 6.54 -14.57
N THR A 36 6.17 5.54 -15.15
CA THR A 36 6.80 4.51 -15.96
C THR A 36 7.32 5.07 -17.29
N GLN A 37 6.53 5.92 -17.96
CA GLN A 37 6.93 6.62 -19.18
C GLN A 37 8.10 7.58 -18.92
N ALA A 38 8.14 8.20 -17.75
CA ALA A 38 9.26 9.02 -17.31
C ALA A 38 10.53 8.22 -16.95
N GLY A 39 10.52 6.89 -17.10
CA GLY A 39 11.69 6.03 -16.94
C GLY A 39 11.80 5.36 -15.57
N PHE A 40 10.83 5.51 -14.67
CA PHE A 40 10.81 4.80 -13.40
C PHE A 40 10.48 3.30 -13.63
N ARG A 41 11.35 2.41 -13.14
CA ARG A 41 11.27 0.97 -13.43
C ARG A 41 10.35 0.23 -12.46
N ALA A 42 9.21 0.79 -12.09
CA ALA A 42 8.23 0.04 -11.29
C ALA A 42 7.63 -1.11 -12.11
N ARG A 43 7.56 -2.29 -11.54
CA ARG A 43 6.82 -3.45 -12.08
C ARG A 43 5.48 -3.64 -11.42
N ARG A 44 5.39 -3.28 -10.13
CA ARG A 44 4.17 -3.38 -9.33
C ARG A 44 4.07 -2.18 -8.40
N PHE A 45 2.87 -1.67 -8.28
CA PHE A 45 2.47 -0.68 -7.28
C PHE A 45 1.24 -1.21 -6.54
N ASN A 46 1.20 -1.03 -5.23
CA ASN A 46 0.04 -1.38 -4.42
C ASN A 46 -0.26 -0.23 -3.46
N MET A 47 -1.49 0.24 -3.47
CA MET A 47 -2.00 1.21 -2.52
C MET A 47 -3.23 0.62 -1.82
N SER A 48 -3.17 0.51 -0.50
CA SER A 48 -4.29 0.05 0.32
C SER A 48 -4.77 1.17 1.22
N ILE A 49 -6.05 1.48 1.13
CA ILE A 49 -6.72 2.51 1.92
C ILE A 49 -7.64 1.83 2.92
N GLY A 50 -7.40 2.05 4.21
CA GLY A 50 -8.32 1.63 5.27
C GLY A 50 -9.66 2.36 5.16
N THR A 51 -10.77 1.66 5.33
CA THR A 51 -12.11 2.24 5.24
C THR A 51 -12.86 2.11 6.55
N LEU A 52 -13.76 3.06 6.82
CA LEU A 52 -14.69 3.00 7.94
C LEU A 52 -15.99 2.23 7.61
N HIS A 53 -16.04 1.62 6.41
CA HIS A 53 -17.24 0.91 5.97
C HIS A 53 -17.49 -0.35 6.84
N PRO A 54 -18.73 -0.64 7.25
CA PRO A 54 -19.04 -1.77 8.16
C PRO A 54 -18.63 -3.13 7.61
N ARG A 55 -18.74 -3.35 6.31
CA ARG A 55 -18.46 -4.64 5.64
C ARG A 55 -17.04 -4.76 5.07
N HIS A 56 -16.36 -3.63 4.81
CA HIS A 56 -15.04 -3.60 4.18
C HIS A 56 -14.02 -2.91 5.08
N GLY A 57 -12.90 -3.57 5.35
CA GLY A 57 -11.82 -3.04 6.18
C GLY A 57 -10.82 -2.21 5.37
N ALA A 58 -10.62 -2.55 4.11
CA ALA A 58 -9.71 -1.84 3.21
C ALA A 58 -10.12 -2.00 1.75
N HIS A 59 -9.68 -1.05 0.94
CA HIS A 59 -9.75 -1.09 -0.53
C HIS A 59 -8.33 -1.01 -1.07
N SER A 60 -7.91 -1.98 -1.86
CA SER A 60 -6.59 -2.04 -2.49
C SER A 60 -6.67 -1.77 -3.98
N TYR A 61 -5.67 -1.03 -4.47
CA TYR A 61 -5.41 -0.72 -5.88
C TYR A 61 -4.06 -1.34 -6.22
N VAL A 62 -4.07 -2.37 -7.04
CA VAL A 62 -2.87 -3.13 -7.42
C VAL A 62 -2.62 -2.93 -8.90
N TRP A 63 -1.57 -2.19 -9.22
CA TRP A 63 -1.14 -1.99 -10.59
C TRP A 63 0.07 -2.88 -10.90
N ARG A 64 0.04 -3.49 -12.08
CA ARG A 64 1.17 -4.25 -12.65
C ARG A 64 1.46 -3.74 -14.04
N ARG A 65 2.74 -3.62 -14.37
CA ARG A 65 3.17 -3.05 -15.66
C ARG A 65 2.53 -3.72 -16.86
N ASP A 66 2.40 -5.02 -16.84
CA ASP A 66 1.96 -5.82 -17.98
C ASP A 66 0.44 -6.15 -17.94
N GLU A 67 -0.22 -5.89 -16.82
CA GLU A 67 -1.64 -6.25 -16.61
C GLU A 67 -2.55 -5.02 -16.38
N GLY A 68 -1.95 -3.87 -16.02
CA GLY A 68 -2.69 -2.67 -15.64
C GLY A 68 -3.15 -2.70 -14.18
N LEU A 69 -4.26 -2.00 -13.88
CA LEU A 69 -4.81 -1.84 -12.54
C LEU A 69 -5.91 -2.86 -12.25
N ALA A 70 -5.80 -3.52 -11.11
CA ALA A 70 -6.86 -4.28 -10.47
C ALA A 70 -7.25 -3.63 -9.14
N THR A 71 -8.51 -3.78 -8.72
CA THR A 71 -9.00 -3.29 -7.43
C THR A 71 -9.54 -4.45 -6.61
N GLU A 72 -9.27 -4.43 -5.30
CA GLU A 72 -9.67 -5.47 -4.37
C GLU A 72 -10.33 -4.85 -3.13
N LEU A 73 -11.50 -5.35 -2.76
CA LEU A 73 -12.18 -5.02 -1.51
C LEU A 73 -11.87 -6.09 -0.48
N HIS A 74 -11.24 -5.69 0.62
CA HIS A 74 -10.95 -6.60 1.72
C HIS A 74 -12.09 -6.59 2.73
N PRO A 75 -12.80 -7.72 2.93
CA PRO A 75 -13.89 -7.77 3.87
C PRO A 75 -13.39 -7.57 5.31
N ARG A 76 -14.21 -6.91 6.12
CA ARG A 76 -14.00 -6.87 7.57
C ARG A 76 -14.44 -8.22 8.14
N ARG A 77 -13.50 -8.95 8.72
CA ARG A 77 -13.76 -10.29 9.26
C ARG A 77 -14.07 -10.19 10.76
N PRO A 78 -15.19 -10.77 11.23
CA PRO A 78 -15.51 -10.81 12.67
C PRO A 78 -14.46 -11.57 13.47
N GLU A 79 -13.88 -12.63 12.90
CA GLU A 79 -12.82 -13.46 13.50
C GLU A 79 -11.44 -12.79 13.55
N GLY A 80 -11.34 -11.54 13.09
CA GLY A 80 -10.09 -10.79 13.09
C GLY A 80 -9.40 -10.74 11.72
N VAL A 81 -8.09 -10.48 11.73
CA VAL A 81 -7.28 -10.31 10.53
C VAL A 81 -6.71 -11.65 10.03
N SER A 82 -6.46 -11.75 8.72
CA SER A 82 -5.88 -12.96 8.13
C SER A 82 -4.43 -13.18 8.57
N GLU A 83 -3.98 -14.43 8.59
CA GLU A 83 -2.59 -14.79 8.90
C GLU A 83 -1.61 -14.12 7.92
N GLY A 84 -1.96 -14.05 6.63
CA GLY A 84 -1.15 -13.37 5.62
C GLY A 84 -0.98 -11.88 5.90
N TYR A 85 -2.02 -11.21 6.42
CA TYR A 85 -1.89 -9.82 6.85
C TYR A 85 -0.95 -9.68 8.06
N LEU A 86 -1.07 -10.55 9.07
CA LEU A 86 -0.21 -10.52 10.26
C LEU A 86 1.28 -10.70 9.90
N LYS A 87 1.57 -11.45 8.84
CA LYS A 87 2.93 -11.69 8.32
C LYS A 87 3.33 -10.69 7.22
N SER A 88 2.61 -9.58 7.06
CA SER A 88 2.87 -8.61 6.00
C SER A 88 3.74 -7.44 6.45
N PRO A 89 4.48 -6.80 5.53
CA PRO A 89 5.19 -5.55 5.80
C PRO A 89 4.27 -4.43 6.30
N ILE A 90 3.02 -4.41 5.84
CA ILE A 90 2.04 -3.39 6.22
C ILE A 90 1.64 -3.55 7.68
N TYR A 91 1.45 -4.79 8.15
CA TYR A 91 1.17 -5.04 9.57
C TYR A 91 2.33 -4.55 10.45
N ARG A 92 3.57 -4.83 10.07
CA ARG A 92 4.76 -4.32 10.78
C ARG A 92 4.74 -2.80 10.85
N LEU A 93 4.59 -2.11 9.72
CA LEU A 93 4.57 -0.64 9.68
C LEU A 93 3.45 -0.03 10.54
N ARG A 94 2.30 -0.72 10.67
CA ARG A 94 1.18 -0.23 11.49
C ARG A 94 1.36 -0.48 12.99
N ASN A 95 2.24 -1.38 13.38
CA ASN A 95 2.44 -1.80 14.77
C ASN A 95 3.81 -1.43 15.34
N THR A 96 4.62 -0.69 14.56
CA THR A 96 5.91 -0.13 14.98
C THR A 96 5.95 1.37 14.69
N ASP A 97 7.01 2.03 15.11
CA ASP A 97 7.25 3.44 14.79
C ASP A 97 7.88 3.64 13.40
N GLU A 98 8.14 2.54 12.68
CA GLU A 98 8.64 2.59 11.31
C GLU A 98 7.53 3.08 10.36
N VAL A 99 7.80 4.11 9.58
CA VAL A 99 6.86 4.63 8.56
C VAL A 99 7.25 4.19 7.15
N THR A 100 8.46 3.68 6.97
CA THR A 100 8.98 3.20 5.68
C THR A 100 9.78 1.92 5.88
N LEU A 101 9.58 0.96 5.00
CA LEU A 101 10.32 -0.29 4.95
C LEU A 101 10.83 -0.50 3.54
N ARG A 102 12.14 -0.77 3.39
CA ARG A 102 12.75 -1.11 2.11
C ARG A 102 13.56 -2.40 2.22
N ARG A 103 13.49 -3.24 1.19
CA ARG A 103 14.27 -4.48 1.07
C ARG A 103 14.84 -4.61 -0.33
N ARG A 104 16.16 -4.83 -0.39
CA ARG A 104 16.83 -5.23 -1.62
C ARG A 104 16.66 -6.75 -1.79
N LEU A 105 16.11 -7.17 -2.93
CA LEU A 105 15.79 -8.57 -3.21
C LEU A 105 16.85 -9.26 -4.07
N ASP A 106 17.65 -8.47 -4.82
CA ASP A 106 18.71 -8.94 -5.71
C ASP A 106 20.04 -9.26 -5.00
N ALA A 107 20.30 -8.65 -3.84
CA ALA A 107 21.61 -8.71 -3.17
C ALA A 107 21.66 -9.69 -1.98
N GLY A 108 20.79 -10.70 -1.92
CA GLY A 108 20.71 -11.62 -0.78
C GLY A 108 20.25 -10.97 0.52
N GLY A 109 19.55 -9.84 0.41
CA GLY A 109 18.97 -9.14 1.55
C GLY A 109 17.94 -10.00 2.31
N PRO A 110 17.54 -9.57 3.52
CA PRO A 110 16.62 -10.34 4.33
C PRO A 110 15.25 -10.45 3.65
N VAL A 111 14.72 -11.68 3.60
CA VAL A 111 13.38 -12.02 3.13
C VAL A 111 12.55 -12.35 4.37
N ASP A 112 12.28 -11.32 5.16
CA ASP A 112 11.61 -11.42 6.46
C ASP A 112 10.07 -11.43 6.36
N PHE A 113 9.53 -11.38 5.14
CA PHE A 113 8.09 -11.47 4.86
C PHE A 113 7.83 -12.40 3.67
N PRO A 114 6.79 -13.26 3.72
CA PRO A 114 6.47 -14.20 2.64
C PRO A 114 6.31 -13.51 1.28
N ILE A 115 5.65 -12.35 1.24
CA ILE A 115 5.45 -11.59 0.00
C ILE A 115 6.77 -11.21 -0.71
N LEU A 116 7.86 -11.03 0.04
CA LEU A 116 9.17 -10.69 -0.55
C LEU A 116 9.79 -11.87 -1.28
N GLU A 117 9.50 -13.09 -0.84
CA GLU A 117 9.93 -14.32 -1.52
C GLU A 117 9.25 -14.43 -2.87
N ASP A 118 7.92 -14.29 -2.91
CA ASP A 118 7.13 -14.29 -4.15
C ASP A 118 7.61 -13.21 -5.13
N LEU A 119 7.89 -12.00 -4.63
CA LEU A 119 8.36 -10.89 -5.45
C LEU A 119 9.77 -11.15 -6.01
N ARG A 120 10.66 -11.74 -5.21
CA ARG A 120 12.01 -12.13 -5.64
C ARG A 120 11.95 -13.21 -6.71
N GLU A 121 11.12 -14.24 -6.53
CA GLU A 121 10.90 -15.30 -7.52
C GLU A 121 10.32 -14.74 -8.83
N ALA A 122 9.47 -13.71 -8.74
CA ALA A 122 8.98 -12.97 -9.91
C ALA A 122 10.03 -12.05 -10.55
N GLY A 123 11.29 -12.08 -10.09
CA GLY A 123 12.41 -11.30 -10.64
C GLY A 123 12.42 -9.83 -10.25
N MET A 124 11.75 -9.46 -9.17
CA MET A 124 11.84 -8.09 -8.61
C MET A 124 13.10 -7.95 -7.77
N THR A 125 13.74 -6.79 -7.88
CA THR A 125 15.06 -6.53 -7.27
C THR A 125 14.99 -5.61 -6.05
N ASP A 126 13.89 -4.91 -5.88
CA ASP A 126 13.71 -3.95 -4.80
C ASP A 126 12.24 -3.89 -4.37
N TYR A 127 12.01 -3.74 -3.09
CA TYR A 127 10.69 -3.55 -2.48
C TYR A 127 10.73 -2.36 -1.54
N ALA A 128 9.73 -1.49 -1.64
CA ALA A 128 9.53 -0.41 -0.70
C ALA A 128 8.06 -0.32 -0.30
N ALA A 129 7.81 -0.12 0.98
CA ALA A 129 6.49 0.17 1.52
C ALA A 129 6.55 1.42 2.40
N ARG A 130 5.50 2.21 2.38
CA ARG A 130 5.35 3.40 3.21
C ARG A 130 3.94 3.48 3.78
N LEU A 131 3.86 3.76 5.07
CA LEU A 131 2.63 4.11 5.74
C LEU A 131 2.39 5.63 5.62
N VAL A 132 1.19 6.00 5.17
CA VAL A 132 0.74 7.39 5.12
C VAL A 132 -0.46 7.53 6.04
N SER A 133 -0.36 8.39 7.05
CA SER A 133 -1.44 8.64 8.01
C SER A 133 -2.15 9.94 7.67
N PHE A 134 -3.48 9.90 7.67
CA PHE A 134 -4.34 11.08 7.50
C PHE A 134 -4.91 11.51 8.87
N GLY A 135 -4.01 11.88 9.81
CA GLY A 135 -4.35 12.28 11.17
C GLY A 135 -4.00 11.20 12.23
N GLU A 136 -4.12 11.57 13.51
CA GLU A 136 -3.70 10.74 14.65
C GLU A 136 -4.47 9.41 14.79
N ALA A 137 -5.72 9.35 14.32
CA ALA A 137 -6.57 8.18 14.47
C ALA A 137 -6.13 6.97 13.61
N GLN A 138 -5.32 7.17 12.59
CA GLN A 138 -4.92 6.11 11.66
C GLN A 138 -3.63 5.37 12.04
N GLN A 139 -2.89 5.84 13.04
CA GLN A 139 -1.75 5.12 13.60
C GLN A 139 -2.15 3.97 14.53
N ARG A 140 -3.45 3.84 14.84
CA ARG A 140 -3.93 2.78 15.73
C ARG A 140 -4.31 1.54 14.92
N ASP A 141 -3.72 0.40 15.31
CA ASP A 141 -4.08 -0.91 14.80
C ASP A 141 -5.61 -1.13 14.90
N PRO A 142 -6.29 -1.40 13.77
CA PRO A 142 -7.73 -1.70 13.80
C PRO A 142 -8.04 -2.94 14.64
N THR A 143 -7.08 -3.83 14.92
CA THR A 143 -7.28 -4.97 15.84
C THR A 143 -7.35 -4.51 17.29
N LYS A 144 -6.77 -3.36 17.64
CA LYS A 144 -6.86 -2.75 18.99
C LYS A 144 -8.17 -1.99 19.21
N LEU A 145 -8.91 -1.66 18.15
CA LEU A 145 -10.27 -1.12 18.24
C LEU A 145 -11.31 -2.17 18.66
N PHE A 146 -10.97 -3.44 18.51
CA PHE A 146 -11.78 -4.59 18.93
C PHE A 146 -11.10 -5.37 20.07
N ASP A 147 -10.72 -4.69 21.14
CA ASP A 147 -10.39 -5.38 22.39
C ASP A 147 -11.71 -5.73 23.12
N PRO A 148 -12.12 -7.01 23.14
CA PRO A 148 -13.36 -7.42 23.81
C PRO A 148 -13.35 -7.17 25.32
N LYS A 149 -12.18 -6.83 25.90
CA LYS A 149 -12.05 -6.48 27.32
C LYS A 149 -12.38 -5.02 27.61
N ARG A 150 -12.50 -4.16 26.57
CA ARG A 150 -12.84 -2.74 26.74
C ARG A 150 -14.33 -2.41 26.60
N SER A 151 -15.17 -3.39 26.30
CA SER A 151 -16.62 -3.22 26.06
C SER A 151 -17.47 -3.69 27.23
N ARG A 152 -16.99 -3.60 28.48
CA ARG A 152 -17.87 -3.70 29.64
C ARG A 152 -17.95 -2.32 30.30
N PRO A 153 -19.07 -1.60 30.17
CA PRO A 153 -19.42 -0.57 31.14
C PRO A 153 -19.82 -1.31 32.42
N ASP A 154 -19.31 -0.83 33.55
CA ASP A 154 -19.77 -1.18 34.89
C ASP A 154 -21.24 -0.74 35.09
#